data_892cb98a9db698f67ba7ec7401ad72e2
#
_entry.id   892cb98a9db698f67ba7ec7401ad72e2
#
_cell.length_a   1.000
_cell.length_b   1.000
_cell.length_c   1.000
_cell.angle_alpha   90.00
_cell.angle_beta   90.00
_cell.angle_gamma   90.00
#
_symmetry.space_group_name_H-M   'P 1'
#
loop_
_entity.id
_entity.type
_entity.pdbx_description
1 polymer ?
#
loop_
_entity_poly.entity_id
_entity_poly.type
_entity_poly.pdbx_seq_one_letter_code
_entity_poly.pdbx_strand_id
1 'polypeptide(L)'
;VGLTGVNTVYCEDEAPITMGGTPAGGSFSGYGVSGNVFSPGLLGAGGPYNVTYTYTDANGCTDSSTLPVTVVPLPSVSFTGLDSGYCQGDSTAILSGFPAGGTYTGTGVSGNVFDPGFAVSGNYSSVSYTYTDSYGCSNTATQQTQVYESPAVIFSGLDSQYCVVGNTSLLSGIPAGGTFSGTGISL
;
A
#
# COMPACT_ATOMS: atom_id res chain seq x y z
N VAL A 1 15.51 34.48 23.37
CA VAL A 1 14.72 34.28 22.14
C VAL A 1 14.46 32.78 21.99
N GLY A 2 13.23 32.41 21.66
CA GLY A 2 12.84 31.00 21.53
C GLY A 2 12.11 30.76 20.19
N LEU A 3 12.38 29.60 19.57
CA LEU A 3 11.68 29.07 18.40
C LEU A 3 10.80 27.90 18.84
N THR A 4 9.55 27.89 18.44
CA THR A 4 8.54 26.88 18.80
C THR A 4 7.78 26.38 17.55
N GLY A 5 7.16 25.18 17.65
CA GLY A 5 6.39 24.60 16.56
C GLY A 5 7.24 23.97 15.46
N VAL A 6 8.55 23.76 15.70
CA VAL A 6 9.48 23.12 14.76
C VAL A 6 10.10 21.89 15.43
N ASN A 7 10.07 20.75 14.74
CA ASN A 7 10.79 19.53 15.11
C ASN A 7 12.18 19.49 14.44
N THR A 8 13.02 18.60 14.90
CA THR A 8 14.38 18.42 14.33
C THR A 8 14.43 17.48 13.13
N VAL A 9 13.36 16.67 12.92
CA VAL A 9 13.26 15.72 11.81
C VAL A 9 11.86 15.80 11.19
N TYR A 10 11.80 15.77 9.87
CA TYR A 10 10.60 15.75 9.05
C TYR A 10 10.73 14.74 7.92
N CYS A 11 9.61 14.20 7.45
CA CYS A 11 9.56 13.44 6.20
C CYS A 11 9.52 14.40 4.99
N GLU A 12 10.03 13.96 3.86
CA GLU A 12 10.06 14.80 2.64
C GLU A 12 8.67 15.11 2.04
N ASP A 13 7.62 14.39 2.45
CA ASP A 13 6.23 14.61 2.03
C ASP A 13 5.39 15.33 3.08
N GLU A 14 6.01 15.76 4.19
CA GLU A 14 5.26 16.36 5.29
C GLU A 14 4.72 17.74 4.92
N ALA A 15 3.49 18.02 5.35
CA ALA A 15 2.81 19.27 5.08
C ALA A 15 3.53 20.46 5.74
N PRO A 16 3.39 21.69 5.17
CA PRO A 16 3.93 22.90 5.78
C PRO A 16 3.39 23.13 7.19
N ILE A 17 4.25 23.59 8.09
CA ILE A 17 3.93 23.86 9.49
C ILE A 17 4.04 25.34 9.81
N THR A 18 3.24 25.81 10.78
CA THR A 18 3.30 27.17 11.28
C THR A 18 4.21 27.23 12.51
N MET A 19 5.20 28.10 12.44
CA MET A 19 6.20 28.32 13.49
C MET A 19 5.79 29.45 14.45
N GLY A 20 6.25 29.35 15.69
CA GLY A 20 6.12 30.41 16.70
C GLY A 20 7.46 30.92 17.20
N GLY A 21 7.51 32.17 17.62
CA GLY A 21 8.71 32.80 18.19
C GLY A 21 8.40 33.57 19.49
N THR A 22 9.32 33.55 20.44
CA THR A 22 9.22 34.25 21.72
C THR A 22 10.48 35.09 21.97
N PRO A 23 10.37 36.42 22.23
CA PRO A 23 9.14 37.24 22.22
C PRO A 23 8.44 37.28 20.86
N ALA A 24 7.15 37.60 20.82
CA ALA A 24 6.41 37.74 19.54
C ALA A 24 6.84 38.98 18.75
N GLY A 25 6.70 38.95 17.43
CA GLY A 25 6.99 40.10 16.54
C GLY A 25 8.38 40.06 15.88
N GLY A 26 9.15 39.00 16.07
CA GLY A 26 10.40 38.76 15.34
C GLY A 26 10.16 38.19 13.94
N SER A 27 11.24 37.84 13.25
CA SER A 27 11.24 37.31 11.90
C SER A 27 11.86 35.91 11.83
N PHE A 28 11.34 35.08 10.91
CA PHE A 28 11.87 33.75 10.64
C PHE A 28 12.67 33.77 9.33
N SER A 29 13.75 32.98 9.29
CA SER A 29 14.60 32.81 8.13
C SER A 29 15.19 31.39 8.05
N GLY A 30 15.56 30.98 6.84
CA GLY A 30 16.14 29.66 6.57
C GLY A 30 15.63 29.07 5.27
N TYR A 31 16.20 27.93 4.88
CA TYR A 31 15.70 27.19 3.73
C TYR A 31 14.29 26.64 4.02
N GLY A 32 13.40 26.73 3.03
CA GLY A 32 12.00 26.29 3.17
C GLY A 32 11.14 27.16 4.08
N VAL A 33 11.64 28.32 4.53
CA VAL A 33 10.92 29.27 5.39
C VAL A 33 10.33 30.39 4.56
N SER A 34 9.02 30.65 4.74
CA SER A 34 8.29 31.79 4.16
C SER A 34 7.37 32.41 5.21
N GLY A 35 7.69 33.64 5.64
CA GLY A 35 7.02 34.24 6.79
C GLY A 35 7.23 33.39 8.04
N ASN A 36 6.16 32.96 8.68
CA ASN A 36 6.18 32.04 9.82
C ASN A 36 5.82 30.59 9.45
N VAL A 37 5.96 30.20 8.17
CA VAL A 37 5.69 28.85 7.67
C VAL A 37 7.01 28.19 7.26
N PHE A 38 7.21 26.97 7.72
CA PHE A 38 8.28 26.09 7.28
C PHE A 38 7.68 24.93 6.45
N SER A 39 8.27 24.67 5.27
CA SER A 39 7.80 23.70 4.29
C SER A 39 8.87 22.64 4.02
N PRO A 40 8.91 21.53 4.78
CA PRO A 40 9.92 20.47 4.62
C PRO A 40 9.91 19.86 3.23
N GLY A 41 8.72 19.63 2.65
CA GLY A 41 8.54 19.02 1.32
C GLY A 41 9.13 19.82 0.15
N LEU A 42 9.51 21.08 0.35
CA LEU A 42 10.19 21.88 -0.67
C LEU A 42 11.73 21.71 -0.67
N LEU A 43 12.28 21.07 0.37
CA LEU A 43 13.75 20.98 0.56
C LEU A 43 14.34 19.71 -0.04
N GLY A 44 13.54 18.65 -0.17
CA GLY A 44 14.04 17.30 -0.43
C GLY A 44 14.82 16.73 0.75
N ALA A 45 15.11 15.44 0.69
CA ALA A 45 15.84 14.73 1.74
C ALA A 45 17.27 15.29 1.88
N GLY A 46 17.68 15.58 3.13
CA GLY A 46 18.99 16.15 3.44
C GLY A 46 18.99 17.01 4.69
N GLY A 47 20.00 17.85 4.83
CA GLY A 47 20.18 18.75 5.97
C GLY A 47 21.60 18.70 6.55
N PRO A 48 21.87 19.38 7.67
CA PRO A 48 20.88 20.16 8.43
C PRO A 48 20.47 21.46 7.71
N TYR A 49 19.18 21.71 7.69
CA TYR A 49 18.61 22.99 7.27
C TYR A 49 18.36 23.86 8.51
N ASN A 50 19.03 24.99 8.59
CA ASN A 50 18.90 25.86 9.74
C ASN A 50 17.63 26.72 9.62
N VAL A 51 16.75 26.64 10.62
CA VAL A 51 15.59 27.52 10.81
C VAL A 51 15.93 28.47 11.95
N THR A 52 15.89 29.77 11.68
CA THR A 52 16.29 30.81 12.64
C THR A 52 15.13 31.75 12.91
N TYR A 53 14.88 32.03 14.18
CA TYR A 53 14.01 33.11 14.64
C TYR A 53 14.87 34.23 15.22
N THR A 54 14.66 35.46 14.75
CA THR A 54 15.38 36.67 15.18
C THR A 54 14.39 37.68 15.73
N TYR A 55 14.66 38.21 16.91
CA TYR A 55 13.88 39.26 17.56
C TYR A 55 14.78 40.48 17.85
N THR A 56 14.22 41.66 17.55
CA THR A 56 14.84 42.94 17.88
C THR A 56 13.92 43.71 18.80
N ASP A 57 14.40 44.16 19.94
CA ASP A 57 13.60 44.93 20.91
C ASP A 57 13.44 46.41 20.50
N ALA A 58 12.68 47.15 21.30
CA ALA A 58 12.45 48.58 21.05
C ALA A 58 13.71 49.48 21.16
N ASN A 59 14.78 48.96 21.76
CA ASN A 59 16.08 49.67 21.89
C ASN A 59 17.01 49.31 20.74
N GLY A 60 16.61 48.41 19.82
CA GLY A 60 17.42 47.95 18.72
C GLY A 60 18.36 46.77 19.06
N CYS A 61 18.23 46.18 20.25
CA CYS A 61 19.03 45.00 20.63
C CYS A 61 18.45 43.74 19.96
N THR A 62 19.29 43.00 19.25
CA THR A 62 18.87 41.81 18.49
C THR A 62 19.46 40.56 19.10
N ASP A 63 18.61 39.49 19.16
CA ASP A 63 19.02 38.14 19.54
C ASP A 63 18.29 37.11 18.64
N SER A 64 18.86 35.90 18.54
CA SER A 64 18.32 34.87 17.65
C SER A 64 18.41 33.47 18.24
N SER A 65 17.49 32.61 17.81
CA SER A 65 17.48 31.17 18.11
C SER A 65 17.44 30.38 16.81
N THR A 66 18.35 29.41 16.67
CA THR A 66 18.45 28.57 15.46
C THR A 66 18.29 27.10 15.81
N LEU A 67 17.47 26.40 15.03
CA LEU A 67 17.25 24.96 15.13
C LEU A 67 17.71 24.29 13.82
N PRO A 68 18.63 23.31 13.87
CA PRO A 68 18.97 22.49 12.73
C PRO A 68 17.86 21.45 12.50
N VAL A 69 17.37 21.36 11.28
CA VAL A 69 16.30 20.44 10.84
C VAL A 69 16.86 19.49 9.78
N THR A 70 16.55 18.21 9.90
CA THR A 70 16.84 17.18 8.90
C THR A 70 15.54 16.74 8.23
N VAL A 71 15.54 16.67 6.91
CA VAL A 71 14.45 16.08 6.11
C VAL A 71 14.90 14.70 5.67
N VAL A 72 14.15 13.67 6.04
CA VAL A 72 14.43 12.27 5.70
C VAL A 72 13.60 11.82 4.50
N PRO A 73 14.15 10.97 3.62
CA PRO A 73 13.41 10.46 2.46
C PRO A 73 12.34 9.50 2.91
N LEU A 74 11.30 9.32 2.09
CA LEU A 74 10.34 8.24 2.28
C LEU A 74 11.01 6.87 2.08
N PRO A 75 10.62 5.84 2.83
CA PRO A 75 11.13 4.50 2.64
C PRO A 75 10.80 3.97 1.24
N SER A 76 11.76 3.28 0.61
CA SER A 76 11.50 2.57 -0.64
C SER A 76 10.74 1.29 -0.33
N VAL A 77 9.48 1.19 -0.79
CA VAL A 77 8.56 0.11 -0.44
C VAL A 77 8.22 -0.72 -1.68
N SER A 78 8.24 -2.03 -1.53
CA SER A 78 7.81 -2.99 -2.55
C SER A 78 7.28 -4.27 -1.90
N PHE A 79 6.60 -5.12 -2.66
CA PHE A 79 6.26 -6.47 -2.23
C PHE A 79 6.18 -7.43 -3.41
N THR A 80 6.25 -8.73 -3.13
CA THR A 80 6.19 -9.84 -4.08
C THR A 80 5.24 -10.91 -3.58
N GLY A 81 4.98 -11.93 -4.42
CA GLY A 81 4.10 -13.06 -4.07
C GLY A 81 2.65 -12.88 -4.53
N LEU A 82 2.31 -11.77 -5.18
CA LEU A 82 1.02 -11.57 -5.82
C LEU A 82 1.16 -11.79 -7.33
N ASP A 83 0.43 -12.76 -7.88
CA ASP A 83 0.36 -12.99 -9.32
C ASP A 83 -0.64 -12.04 -9.98
N SER A 84 -0.53 -11.84 -11.28
CA SER A 84 -1.40 -10.93 -12.04
C SER A 84 -2.83 -11.46 -12.21
N GLY A 85 -3.08 -12.75 -11.95
CA GLY A 85 -4.41 -13.35 -12.03
C GLY A 85 -4.53 -14.66 -11.28
N TYR A 86 -5.72 -14.92 -10.74
CA TYR A 86 -6.11 -16.12 -10.01
C TYR A 86 -7.50 -16.57 -10.45
N CYS A 87 -7.77 -17.87 -10.35
CA CYS A 87 -9.14 -18.36 -10.29
C CYS A 87 -9.65 -18.30 -8.84
N GLN A 88 -10.96 -18.12 -8.64
CA GLN A 88 -11.56 -18.01 -7.30
C GLN A 88 -11.31 -19.25 -6.42
N GLY A 89 -11.03 -20.41 -7.02
CA GLY A 89 -10.72 -21.66 -6.32
C GLY A 89 -9.22 -21.95 -6.14
N ASP A 90 -8.33 -21.03 -6.54
CA ASP A 90 -6.89 -21.21 -6.39
C ASP A 90 -6.46 -21.16 -4.92
N SER A 91 -5.30 -21.75 -4.64
CA SER A 91 -4.69 -21.69 -3.31
C SER A 91 -4.27 -20.25 -2.96
N THR A 92 -4.20 -19.98 -1.67
CA THR A 92 -3.75 -18.69 -1.14
C THR A 92 -2.30 -18.38 -1.53
N ALA A 93 -2.00 -17.09 -1.74
CA ALA A 93 -0.66 -16.59 -2.02
C ALA A 93 -0.03 -15.94 -0.77
N ILE A 94 1.26 -16.21 -0.54
CA ILE A 94 2.02 -15.59 0.56
C ILE A 94 2.72 -14.34 0.01
N LEU A 95 2.43 -13.20 0.61
CA LEU A 95 3.02 -11.91 0.25
C LEU A 95 4.28 -11.65 1.06
N SER A 96 5.30 -11.08 0.43
CA SER A 96 6.55 -10.69 1.07
C SER A 96 6.89 -9.24 0.77
N GLY A 97 6.81 -8.38 1.80
CA GLY A 97 7.06 -6.95 1.73
C GLY A 97 8.49 -6.56 2.06
N PHE A 98 8.97 -5.53 1.41
CA PHE A 98 10.27 -4.92 1.66
C PHE A 98 10.12 -3.39 1.79
N PRO A 99 10.68 -2.80 2.86
CA PRO A 99 11.27 -3.42 4.05
C PRO A 99 10.28 -4.29 4.81
N ALA A 100 10.77 -5.27 5.61
CA ALA A 100 9.90 -6.15 6.40
C ALA A 100 9.25 -5.38 7.57
N GLY A 101 8.06 -5.84 8.01
CA GLY A 101 7.37 -5.28 9.18
C GLY A 101 6.25 -4.28 8.85
N GLY A 102 5.96 -4.04 7.58
CA GLY A 102 4.79 -3.27 7.16
C GLY A 102 3.49 -4.08 7.21
N THR A 103 2.41 -3.46 6.76
CA THR A 103 1.04 -4.02 6.78
C THR A 103 0.47 -4.12 5.38
N TYR A 104 -0.29 -5.21 5.14
CA TYR A 104 -1.02 -5.40 3.89
C TYR A 104 -2.48 -5.05 4.05
N THR A 105 -3.07 -4.48 2.99
CA THR A 105 -4.50 -4.16 2.89
C THR A 105 -5.02 -4.48 1.50
N GLY A 106 -6.29 -4.86 1.41
CA GLY A 106 -6.96 -5.19 0.15
C GLY A 106 -8.06 -6.22 0.36
N THR A 107 -8.96 -6.33 -0.60
CA THR A 107 -10.02 -7.37 -0.57
C THR A 107 -9.37 -8.74 -0.78
N GLY A 108 -9.68 -9.72 0.07
CA GLY A 108 -9.05 -11.04 0.06
C GLY A 108 -7.70 -11.09 0.80
N VAL A 109 -7.27 -10.01 1.45
CA VAL A 109 -6.01 -9.96 2.19
C VAL A 109 -6.24 -10.14 3.70
N SER A 110 -5.48 -11.05 4.31
CA SER A 110 -5.44 -11.26 5.76
C SER A 110 -3.99 -11.46 6.22
N GLY A 111 -3.48 -10.52 7.03
CA GLY A 111 -2.06 -10.49 7.36
C GLY A 111 -1.20 -10.38 6.08
N ASN A 112 -0.29 -11.32 5.85
CA ASN A 112 0.52 -11.41 4.65
C ASN A 112 0.02 -12.49 3.65
N VAL A 113 -1.25 -12.86 3.73
CA VAL A 113 -1.87 -13.86 2.85
C VAL A 113 -2.93 -13.21 1.98
N PHE A 114 -2.88 -13.45 0.67
CA PHE A 114 -3.95 -13.16 -0.27
C PHE A 114 -4.73 -14.44 -0.56
N ASP A 115 -6.04 -14.40 -0.38
CA ASP A 115 -6.98 -15.49 -0.65
C ASP A 115 -7.91 -15.10 -1.80
N PRO A 116 -7.76 -15.72 -2.98
CA PRO A 116 -8.63 -15.41 -4.13
C PRO A 116 -10.10 -15.72 -3.87
N GLY A 117 -10.42 -16.67 -2.97
CA GLY A 117 -11.79 -17.05 -2.61
C GLY A 117 -12.58 -15.93 -1.92
N PHE A 118 -11.87 -14.99 -1.27
CA PHE A 118 -12.47 -13.83 -0.60
C PHE A 118 -12.28 -12.52 -1.39
N ALA A 119 -11.60 -12.55 -2.53
CA ALA A 119 -11.50 -11.41 -3.42
C ALA A 119 -12.75 -11.27 -4.31
N VAL A 120 -12.97 -10.08 -4.88
CA VAL A 120 -14.09 -9.84 -5.79
C VAL A 120 -13.75 -10.42 -7.16
N SER A 121 -14.52 -11.45 -7.58
CA SER A 121 -14.37 -12.06 -8.91
C SER A 121 -14.88 -11.13 -10.03
N GLY A 122 -14.30 -11.29 -11.22
CA GLY A 122 -14.64 -10.51 -12.40
C GLY A 122 -14.05 -9.10 -12.46
N ASN A 123 -13.40 -8.63 -11.39
CA ASN A 123 -12.78 -7.31 -11.30
C ASN A 123 -11.32 -7.40 -10.85
N TYR A 124 -10.60 -6.27 -10.99
CA TYR A 124 -9.27 -6.12 -10.39
C TYR A 124 -9.40 -5.87 -8.89
N SER A 125 -8.64 -6.63 -8.12
CA SER A 125 -8.41 -6.39 -6.68
C SER A 125 -7.08 -5.70 -6.49
N SER A 126 -7.08 -4.59 -5.73
CA SER A 126 -5.85 -3.89 -5.37
C SER A 126 -5.35 -4.39 -4.03
N VAL A 127 -4.07 -4.75 -3.98
CA VAL A 127 -3.36 -5.11 -2.76
C VAL A 127 -2.29 -4.06 -2.51
N SER A 128 -2.27 -3.49 -1.31
CA SER A 128 -1.33 -2.45 -0.91
C SER A 128 -0.49 -2.94 0.27
N TYR A 129 0.79 -2.62 0.24
CA TYR A 129 1.73 -2.82 1.34
C TYR A 129 2.25 -1.49 1.81
N THR A 130 2.04 -1.14 3.08
CA THR A 130 2.48 0.10 3.70
C THR A 130 3.55 -0.21 4.74
N TYR A 131 4.67 0.51 4.66
CA TYR A 131 5.75 0.44 5.64
C TYR A 131 6.01 1.83 6.22
N THR A 132 6.25 1.87 7.54
CA THR A 132 6.63 3.07 8.28
C THR A 132 8.00 2.83 8.92
N ASP A 133 8.93 3.74 8.68
CA ASP A 133 10.29 3.64 9.20
C ASP A 133 10.40 4.13 10.67
N SER A 134 11.62 4.12 11.22
CA SER A 134 11.89 4.54 12.60
C SER A 134 11.73 6.06 12.85
N TYR A 135 11.65 6.86 11.79
CA TYR A 135 11.39 8.31 11.86
C TYR A 135 9.89 8.63 11.79
N GLY A 136 9.05 7.63 11.49
CA GLY A 136 7.62 7.79 11.31
C GLY A 136 7.22 8.08 9.86
N CYS A 137 8.17 8.07 8.91
CA CYS A 137 7.89 8.28 7.50
C CYS A 137 7.32 7.01 6.86
N SER A 138 6.21 7.16 6.16
CA SER A 138 5.45 6.03 5.60
C SER A 138 5.42 6.10 4.08
N ASN A 139 5.49 4.93 3.43
CA ASN A 139 5.25 4.82 2.00
C ASN A 139 4.47 3.54 1.70
N THR A 140 3.81 3.51 0.53
CA THR A 140 2.93 2.41 0.13
C THR A 140 3.23 1.95 -1.29
N ALA A 141 3.37 0.64 -1.47
CA ALA A 141 3.40 -0.01 -2.77
C ALA A 141 2.03 -0.67 -3.02
N THR A 142 1.50 -0.54 -4.23
CA THR A 142 0.23 -1.15 -4.63
C THR A 142 0.43 -1.98 -5.89
N GLN A 143 -0.13 -3.20 -5.90
CA GLN A 143 -0.22 -4.07 -7.07
C GLN A 143 -1.68 -4.47 -7.30
N GLN A 144 -2.01 -4.83 -8.52
CA GLN A 144 -3.34 -5.28 -8.90
C GLN A 144 -3.29 -6.72 -9.38
N THR A 145 -4.30 -7.49 -9.02
CA THR A 145 -4.55 -8.84 -9.53
C THR A 145 -6.00 -8.97 -9.99
N GLN A 146 -6.24 -9.79 -11.01
CA GLN A 146 -7.58 -10.11 -11.45
C GLN A 146 -7.98 -11.48 -10.93
N VAL A 147 -9.18 -11.58 -10.35
CA VAL A 147 -9.74 -12.87 -9.91
C VAL A 147 -10.87 -13.27 -10.85
N TYR A 148 -10.73 -14.45 -11.44
CA TYR A 148 -11.70 -15.02 -12.38
C TYR A 148 -12.63 -15.97 -11.66
N GLU A 149 -13.92 -15.97 -12.06
CA GLU A 149 -14.87 -16.94 -11.56
C GLU A 149 -14.53 -18.34 -12.07
N SER A 150 -14.64 -19.34 -11.20
CA SER A 150 -14.56 -20.73 -11.62
C SER A 150 -15.81 -21.09 -12.44
N PRO A 151 -15.66 -21.76 -13.59
CA PRO A 151 -16.80 -22.14 -14.42
C PRO A 151 -17.72 -23.10 -13.68
N ALA A 152 -19.02 -22.83 -13.72
CA ALA A 152 -20.02 -23.77 -13.23
C ALA A 152 -20.11 -24.93 -14.21
N VAL A 153 -19.67 -26.13 -13.80
CA VAL A 153 -19.69 -27.33 -14.63
C VAL A 153 -20.86 -28.23 -14.23
N ILE A 154 -21.71 -28.56 -15.19
CA ILE A 154 -22.78 -29.54 -15.04
C ILE A 154 -22.73 -30.55 -16.18
N PHE A 155 -23.19 -31.74 -15.97
CA PHE A 155 -23.34 -32.73 -17.01
C PHE A 155 -24.68 -33.47 -16.89
N SER A 156 -25.10 -34.08 -18.00
CA SER A 156 -26.32 -34.85 -18.13
C SER A 156 -26.11 -36.09 -19.00
N GLY A 157 -27.10 -36.96 -19.07
CA GLY A 157 -27.08 -38.17 -19.89
C GLY A 157 -26.66 -39.44 -19.12
N LEU A 158 -26.39 -39.33 -17.80
CA LEU A 158 -26.11 -40.48 -16.95
C LEU A 158 -27.34 -40.83 -16.14
N ASP A 159 -27.83 -42.06 -16.30
CA ASP A 159 -28.92 -42.61 -15.49
C ASP A 159 -28.40 -43.25 -14.22
N SER A 160 -29.27 -43.39 -13.22
CA SER A 160 -28.88 -43.99 -11.95
C SER A 160 -28.72 -45.51 -12.00
N GLN A 161 -29.22 -46.17 -13.06
CA GLN A 161 -29.18 -47.63 -13.24
C GLN A 161 -29.04 -47.98 -14.71
N TYR A 162 -28.23 -48.98 -15.01
CA TYR A 162 -28.00 -49.55 -16.34
C TYR A 162 -28.09 -51.08 -16.28
N CYS A 163 -28.63 -51.70 -17.33
CA CYS A 163 -28.55 -53.13 -17.52
C CYS A 163 -27.20 -53.51 -18.11
N VAL A 164 -26.62 -54.64 -17.72
CA VAL A 164 -25.30 -55.12 -18.20
C VAL A 164 -25.20 -55.25 -19.72
N VAL A 165 -26.34 -55.53 -20.39
CA VAL A 165 -26.45 -55.62 -21.85
C VAL A 165 -27.23 -54.43 -22.46
N GLY A 166 -27.21 -53.27 -21.77
CA GLY A 166 -27.94 -52.08 -22.19
C GLY A 166 -27.16 -51.27 -23.26
N ASN A 167 -27.86 -50.30 -23.84
CA ASN A 167 -27.28 -49.35 -24.80
C ASN A 167 -26.35 -48.37 -24.10
N THR A 168 -25.38 -47.80 -24.85
CA THR A 168 -24.55 -46.71 -24.41
C THR A 168 -25.38 -45.43 -24.27
N SER A 169 -25.10 -44.63 -23.24
CA SER A 169 -25.66 -43.28 -23.06
C SER A 169 -24.68 -42.22 -23.49
N LEU A 170 -25.18 -41.21 -24.17
CA LEU A 170 -24.38 -40.04 -24.55
C LEU A 170 -24.41 -39.05 -23.40
N LEU A 171 -23.21 -38.65 -22.97
CA LEU A 171 -23.02 -37.61 -21.94
C LEU A 171 -22.87 -36.24 -22.60
N SER A 172 -23.50 -35.25 -22.02
CA SER A 172 -23.38 -33.86 -22.44
C SER A 172 -22.94 -33.00 -21.26
N GLY A 173 -21.87 -32.19 -21.45
CA GLY A 173 -21.33 -31.28 -20.44
C GLY A 173 -21.56 -29.81 -20.80
N ILE A 174 -21.76 -28.98 -19.82
CA ILE A 174 -21.85 -27.52 -19.93
C ILE A 174 -20.85 -26.92 -18.93
N PRO A 175 -19.93 -26.04 -19.37
CA PRO A 175 -19.67 -25.60 -20.75
C PRO A 175 -19.20 -26.73 -21.68
N ALA A 176 -19.38 -26.53 -23.00
CA ALA A 176 -18.90 -27.49 -24.01
C ALA A 176 -17.36 -27.50 -24.06
N GLY A 177 -16.78 -28.64 -24.51
CA GLY A 177 -15.33 -28.79 -24.64
C GLY A 177 -14.62 -29.38 -23.43
N GLY A 178 -15.38 -29.75 -22.38
CA GLY A 178 -14.87 -30.56 -21.27
C GLY A 178 -14.64 -32.02 -21.67
N THR A 179 -13.92 -32.76 -20.81
CA THR A 179 -13.67 -34.19 -20.95
C THR A 179 -14.40 -34.98 -19.86
N PHE A 180 -14.94 -36.13 -20.23
CA PHE A 180 -15.49 -37.08 -19.29
C PHE A 180 -14.46 -38.12 -18.93
N SER A 181 -14.40 -38.53 -17.66
CA SER A 181 -13.52 -39.58 -17.18
C SER A 181 -14.22 -40.47 -16.17
N GLY A 182 -13.88 -41.74 -16.12
CA GLY A 182 -14.44 -42.72 -15.20
C GLY A 182 -14.47 -44.12 -15.78
N THR A 183 -14.72 -45.11 -14.93
CA THR A 183 -14.87 -46.50 -15.37
C THR A 183 -16.12 -46.62 -16.24
N GLY A 184 -15.98 -47.16 -17.45
CA GLY A 184 -17.08 -47.31 -18.41
C GLY A 184 -17.29 -46.09 -19.33
N ILE A 185 -16.48 -45.05 -19.23
CA ILE A 185 -16.43 -43.93 -20.18
C ILE A 185 -15.53 -44.32 -21.38
N SER A 186 -16.03 -44.20 -22.58
CA SER A 186 -15.27 -44.27 -23.84
C SER A 186 -15.42 -42.96 -24.59
N LEU A 187 -14.32 -42.45 -25.14
CA LEU A 187 -14.25 -41.25 -25.98
C LEU A 187 -14.65 -41.58 -27.41
#